data_8074e11d048503d2101cfb155c8838dc
#
_entry.id   8074e11d048503d2101cfb155c8838dc
#
_cell.length_a   1.000
_cell.length_b   1.000
_cell.length_c   1.000
_cell.angle_alpha   90.00
_cell.angle_beta   90.00
_cell.angle_gamma   90.00
#
_symmetry.space_group_name_H-M   'P 1'
#
loop_
_entity.id
_entity.type
_entity.pdbx_description
1 polymer ?
#
loop_
_entity_poly.entity_id
_entity_poly.type
_entity_poly.pdbx_seq_one_letter_code
_entity_poly.pdbx_strand_id
1 'polypeptide(L)'
;MKRHSNAVLGLGLGLVLLVPSLRAQQAPRQTAGGLSADTRQKLMESLARGAQYLRQNQQPDGTWEKNPGITGLVVTSMLRQPGPDRAKSRQEVTKALDYLKSLAKPDGGIYEKDLPHYMTAVSVMALIEGGRPGDKPVIDKARQYLVDNMLDASEGVNPNDIWYGGMGYGSAPRPDRRADIVSTEYALRALKEASLPGDNAAWDKAIKFLQRTQNNSETNDQKWAANDGGFVYYPGFSYHAEGGTKSYGSVTYAGLLSYTYANLKKDDPRVQAALKWIRDNYTVDENPGMGQKTLYYYYMVFAKALQAVGDPVITDARGQRHNWREELGRKIIALQHQEGYWVNEEKAEWQDNKVLVTAFTMATIEYTLKP
;
A
#
# COMPACT_ATOMS: atom_id res chain seq x y z
N MET A 1 -99.12 -9.98 -37.18
CA MET A 1 -98.62 -11.36 -37.09
C MET A 1 -97.43 -11.38 -36.17
N LYS A 2 -97.59 -12.16 -35.11
CA LYS A 2 -96.62 -12.33 -33.99
C LYS A 2 -95.43 -13.18 -34.45
N ARG A 3 -94.22 -12.84 -33.98
CA ARG A 3 -93.18 -13.83 -33.69
C ARG A 3 -92.34 -13.37 -32.52
N HIS A 4 -92.31 -14.23 -31.49
CA HIS A 4 -91.48 -14.15 -30.30
C HIS A 4 -90.00 -14.55 -30.62
N SER A 5 -89.11 -13.98 -29.94
CA SER A 5 -87.75 -14.49 -29.89
C SER A 5 -87.18 -14.38 -28.45
N ASN A 6 -86.83 -15.53 -27.94
CA ASN A 6 -86.37 -15.76 -26.58
C ASN A 6 -84.97 -15.25 -26.39
N ALA A 7 -84.71 -14.58 -25.25
CA ALA A 7 -83.39 -14.24 -24.75
C ALA A 7 -82.78 -15.41 -23.97
N VAL A 8 -81.59 -15.84 -24.32
CA VAL A 8 -80.83 -16.80 -23.56
C VAL A 8 -79.68 -16.00 -22.79
N LEU A 9 -79.78 -15.99 -21.49
CA LEU A 9 -78.73 -15.49 -20.61
C LEU A 9 -77.57 -16.51 -20.59
N GLY A 10 -76.39 -16.12 -21.04
CA GLY A 10 -75.18 -16.86 -20.89
C GLY A 10 -74.37 -16.28 -19.69
N LEU A 11 -74.25 -17.02 -18.57
CA LEU A 11 -73.34 -16.72 -17.48
C LEU A 11 -71.92 -17.07 -17.94
N GLY A 12 -71.06 -16.09 -18.16
CA GLY A 12 -69.65 -16.26 -18.38
C GLY A 12 -68.89 -16.20 -17.01
N LEU A 13 -68.41 -17.34 -16.48
CA LEU A 13 -67.44 -17.38 -15.37
C LEU A 13 -66.09 -16.87 -15.89
N GLY A 14 -65.75 -15.65 -15.53
CA GLY A 14 -64.40 -15.12 -15.74
C GLY A 14 -63.43 -15.71 -14.73
N LEU A 15 -62.54 -16.60 -15.19
CA LEU A 15 -61.40 -17.10 -14.41
C LEU A 15 -60.33 -16.00 -14.35
N VAL A 16 -60.21 -15.32 -13.21
CA VAL A 16 -59.12 -14.36 -12.96
C VAL A 16 -57.89 -15.17 -12.57
N LEU A 17 -56.96 -15.36 -13.51
CA LEU A 17 -55.63 -15.87 -13.25
C LEU A 17 -54.82 -14.79 -12.53
N LEU A 18 -54.64 -14.93 -11.23
CA LEU A 18 -53.68 -14.19 -10.44
C LEU A 18 -52.26 -14.65 -10.83
N VAL A 19 -51.58 -13.86 -11.67
CA VAL A 19 -50.14 -14.02 -11.93
C VAL A 19 -49.40 -13.44 -10.73
N PRO A 20 -48.60 -14.25 -9.97
CA PRO A 20 -47.79 -13.68 -8.92
C PRO A 20 -46.71 -12.81 -9.56
N SER A 21 -46.75 -11.50 -9.30
CA SER A 21 -45.68 -10.58 -9.66
C SER A 21 -44.39 -11.00 -8.92
N LEU A 22 -43.46 -11.59 -9.66
CA LEU A 22 -42.09 -11.75 -9.20
C LEU A 22 -41.53 -10.33 -8.91
N ARG A 23 -41.53 -9.94 -7.66
CA ARG A 23 -40.70 -8.82 -7.21
C ARG A 23 -39.25 -9.22 -7.50
N ALA A 24 -38.68 -8.65 -8.55
CA ALA A 24 -37.24 -8.65 -8.72
C ALA A 24 -36.63 -8.10 -7.44
N GLN A 25 -35.93 -8.94 -6.69
CA GLN A 25 -35.07 -8.50 -5.59
C GLN A 25 -34.08 -7.51 -6.22
N GLN A 26 -34.27 -6.24 -5.93
CA GLN A 26 -33.28 -5.21 -6.26
C GLN A 26 -32.01 -5.63 -5.51
N ALA A 27 -30.97 -5.98 -6.27
CA ALA A 27 -29.63 -6.15 -5.73
C ALA A 27 -29.30 -4.89 -4.90
N PRO A 28 -28.69 -5.03 -3.71
CA PRO A 28 -28.38 -3.90 -2.87
C PRO A 28 -27.60 -2.87 -3.71
N ARG A 29 -28.08 -1.63 -3.74
CA ARG A 29 -27.38 -0.52 -4.40
C ARG A 29 -25.99 -0.45 -3.79
N GLN A 30 -24.99 -0.88 -4.53
CA GLN A 30 -23.60 -0.65 -4.17
C GLN A 30 -23.42 0.87 -4.02
N THR A 31 -23.04 1.32 -2.83
CA THR A 31 -22.55 2.69 -2.65
C THR A 31 -21.40 2.87 -3.61
N ALA A 32 -21.49 3.84 -4.50
CA ALA A 32 -20.48 4.07 -5.52
C ALA A 32 -19.08 4.16 -4.85
N GLY A 33 -18.25 3.11 -5.03
CA GLY A 33 -16.86 3.08 -4.57
C GLY A 33 -16.60 2.49 -3.17
N GLY A 34 -17.60 2.00 -2.43
CA GLY A 34 -17.42 1.28 -1.16
C GLY A 34 -17.36 -0.24 -1.34
N LEU A 35 -16.88 -0.96 -0.31
CA LEU A 35 -16.95 -2.42 -0.25
C LEU A 35 -18.40 -2.90 -0.08
N SER A 36 -18.76 -4.00 -0.75
CA SER A 36 -19.97 -4.75 -0.42
C SER A 36 -19.86 -5.34 0.99
N ALA A 37 -21.01 -5.57 1.65
CA ALA A 37 -21.02 -6.17 2.99
C ALA A 37 -20.38 -7.57 3.00
N ASP A 38 -20.61 -8.36 1.96
CA ASP A 38 -20.00 -9.70 1.79
C ASP A 38 -18.47 -9.62 1.65
N THR A 39 -17.97 -8.77 0.78
CA THR A 39 -16.51 -8.61 0.60
C THR A 39 -15.86 -8.07 1.87
N ARG A 40 -16.49 -7.11 2.56
CA ARG A 40 -15.99 -6.58 3.83
C ARG A 40 -15.89 -7.68 4.89
N GLN A 41 -16.93 -8.51 5.05
CA GLN A 41 -16.92 -9.61 5.99
C GLN A 41 -15.81 -10.61 5.67
N LYS A 42 -15.70 -11.04 4.42
CA LYS A 42 -14.66 -11.99 3.97
C LYS A 42 -13.25 -11.44 4.15
N LEU A 43 -13.03 -10.15 3.94
CA LEU A 43 -11.74 -9.50 4.22
C LEU A 43 -11.41 -9.51 5.72
N MET A 44 -12.39 -9.27 6.59
CA MET A 44 -12.19 -9.37 8.05
C MET A 44 -11.84 -10.79 8.47
N GLU A 45 -12.51 -11.80 7.91
CA GLU A 45 -12.20 -13.22 8.15
C GLU A 45 -10.81 -13.58 7.63
N SER A 46 -10.43 -13.10 6.43
CA SER A 46 -9.11 -13.30 5.86
C SER A 46 -8.01 -12.66 6.70
N LEU A 47 -8.26 -11.44 7.19
CA LEU A 47 -7.36 -10.74 8.10
C LEU A 47 -7.14 -11.53 9.41
N ALA A 48 -8.21 -12.06 10.00
CA ALA A 48 -8.13 -12.86 11.22
C ALA A 48 -7.30 -14.15 11.01
N ARG A 49 -7.50 -14.86 9.88
CA ARG A 49 -6.69 -16.04 9.54
C ARG A 49 -5.22 -15.69 9.31
N GLY A 50 -4.93 -14.58 8.60
CA GLY A 50 -3.57 -14.08 8.41
C GLY A 50 -2.87 -13.77 9.73
N ALA A 51 -3.56 -13.09 10.64
CA ALA A 51 -3.05 -12.80 11.97
C ALA A 51 -2.80 -14.08 12.78
N GLN A 52 -3.67 -15.07 12.67
CA GLN A 52 -3.47 -16.36 13.31
C GLN A 52 -2.23 -17.08 12.77
N TYR A 53 -2.03 -17.08 11.45
CA TYR A 53 -0.82 -17.63 10.83
C TYR A 53 0.45 -16.94 11.35
N LEU A 54 0.47 -15.59 11.42
CA LEU A 54 1.61 -14.87 11.97
C LEU A 54 1.89 -15.22 13.44
N ARG A 55 0.86 -15.36 14.29
CA ARG A 55 1.01 -15.80 15.69
C ARG A 55 1.67 -17.18 15.81
N GLN A 56 1.24 -18.12 14.96
CA GLN A 56 1.78 -19.49 14.97
C GLN A 56 3.23 -19.57 14.51
N ASN A 57 3.71 -18.57 13.76
CA ASN A 57 5.08 -18.49 13.24
C ASN A 57 5.97 -17.50 14.02
N GLN A 58 5.47 -16.95 15.14
CA GLN A 58 6.29 -16.14 16.04
C GLN A 58 7.30 -16.99 16.78
N GLN A 59 8.55 -16.57 16.81
CA GLN A 59 9.62 -17.27 17.51
C GLN A 59 9.55 -17.01 19.02
N PRO A 60 10.17 -17.87 19.86
CA PRO A 60 10.14 -17.73 21.31
C PRO A 60 10.70 -16.39 21.83
N ASP A 61 11.63 -15.76 21.09
CA ASP A 61 12.17 -14.43 21.36
C ASP A 61 11.25 -13.29 20.95
N GLY A 62 10.10 -13.62 20.34
CA GLY A 62 9.10 -12.66 19.88
C GLY A 62 9.29 -12.15 18.46
N THR A 63 10.35 -12.57 17.76
CA THR A 63 10.66 -12.13 16.40
C THR A 63 9.95 -13.00 15.34
N TRP A 64 10.03 -12.55 14.09
CA TRP A 64 9.73 -13.34 12.90
C TRP A 64 10.98 -13.40 12.02
N GLU A 65 11.32 -14.62 11.56
CA GLU A 65 12.47 -14.90 10.69
C GLU A 65 13.83 -14.40 11.27
N LYS A 66 13.91 -14.07 12.56
CA LYS A 66 15.06 -13.38 13.17
C LYS A 66 15.50 -12.15 12.35
N ASN A 67 14.53 -11.47 11.74
CA ASN A 67 14.77 -10.34 10.86
C ASN A 67 14.02 -9.09 11.38
N PRO A 68 14.73 -7.99 11.70
CA PRO A 68 14.11 -6.78 12.24
C PRO A 68 13.08 -6.16 11.29
N GLY A 69 13.34 -6.16 9.97
CA GLY A 69 12.44 -5.62 8.96
C GLY A 69 11.13 -6.41 8.89
N ILE A 70 11.21 -7.75 8.79
CA ILE A 70 10.01 -8.61 8.79
C ILE A 70 9.27 -8.46 10.11
N THR A 71 9.98 -8.49 11.23
CA THR A 71 9.39 -8.32 12.58
C THR A 71 8.63 -6.99 12.68
N GLY A 72 9.22 -5.89 12.24
CA GLY A 72 8.57 -4.57 12.29
C GLY A 72 7.33 -4.47 11.38
N LEU A 73 7.38 -5.06 10.18
CA LEU A 73 6.22 -5.11 9.28
C LEU A 73 5.08 -5.95 9.88
N VAL A 74 5.40 -7.11 10.46
CA VAL A 74 4.41 -7.97 11.14
C VAL A 74 3.79 -7.25 12.33
N VAL A 75 4.59 -6.65 13.20
CA VAL A 75 4.10 -5.87 14.35
C VAL A 75 3.15 -4.77 13.90
N THR A 76 3.55 -3.99 12.89
CA THR A 76 2.73 -2.90 12.36
C THR A 76 1.39 -3.43 11.82
N SER A 77 1.41 -4.51 11.02
CA SER A 77 0.19 -5.08 10.44
C SER A 77 -0.73 -5.70 11.51
N MET A 78 -0.19 -6.35 12.54
CA MET A 78 -0.97 -6.90 13.65
C MET A 78 -1.61 -5.82 14.52
N LEU A 79 -0.92 -4.70 14.76
CA LEU A 79 -1.43 -3.62 15.60
C LEU A 79 -2.45 -2.73 14.90
N ARG A 80 -2.45 -2.70 13.56
CA ARG A 80 -3.41 -1.91 12.76
C ARG A 80 -4.70 -2.63 12.45
N GLN A 81 -4.86 -3.90 12.86
CA GLN A 81 -6.09 -4.63 12.63
C GLN A 81 -7.30 -3.90 13.23
N PRO A 82 -8.42 -3.79 12.49
CA PRO A 82 -9.68 -3.30 13.05
C PRO A 82 -10.28 -4.31 14.04
N GLY A 83 -10.98 -3.80 15.05
CA GLY A 83 -11.76 -4.62 15.97
C GLY A 83 -11.06 -5.00 17.28
N PRO A 84 -11.66 -5.92 18.08
CA PRO A 84 -11.24 -6.25 19.45
C PRO A 84 -9.87 -6.95 19.52
N ASP A 85 -9.44 -7.58 18.45
CA ASP A 85 -8.16 -8.31 18.38
C ASP A 85 -6.92 -7.42 18.55
N ARG A 86 -7.07 -6.10 18.38
CA ARG A 86 -5.97 -5.15 18.56
C ARG A 86 -5.39 -5.18 19.99
N ALA A 87 -6.23 -5.31 21.01
CA ALA A 87 -5.78 -5.38 22.41
C ALA A 87 -4.98 -6.66 22.67
N LYS A 88 -5.44 -7.79 22.14
CA LYS A 88 -4.73 -9.07 22.20
C LYS A 88 -3.40 -9.00 21.46
N SER A 89 -3.38 -8.44 20.27
CA SER A 89 -2.16 -8.26 19.46
C SER A 89 -1.12 -7.42 20.19
N ARG A 90 -1.50 -6.37 20.94
CA ARG A 90 -0.55 -5.58 21.75
C ARG A 90 0.23 -6.42 22.76
N GLN A 91 -0.41 -7.36 23.42
CA GLN A 91 0.26 -8.25 24.37
C GLN A 91 1.21 -9.22 23.63
N GLU A 92 0.77 -9.76 22.51
CA GLU A 92 1.52 -10.74 21.72
C GLU A 92 2.80 -10.15 21.11
N VAL A 93 2.77 -8.89 20.66
CA VAL A 93 3.91 -8.23 20.04
C VAL A 93 4.84 -7.51 21.03
N THR A 94 4.59 -7.59 22.35
CA THR A 94 5.42 -6.89 23.36
C THR A 94 6.88 -7.25 23.24
N LYS A 95 7.21 -8.55 23.17
CA LYS A 95 8.61 -9.02 23.02
C LYS A 95 9.24 -8.54 21.71
N ALA A 96 8.47 -8.50 20.62
CA ALA A 96 8.94 -8.00 19.34
C ALA A 96 9.27 -6.50 19.40
N LEU A 97 8.44 -5.70 20.08
CA LEU A 97 8.71 -4.28 20.30
C LEU A 97 9.95 -4.07 21.19
N ASP A 98 10.15 -4.90 22.21
CA ASP A 98 11.35 -4.85 23.05
C ASP A 98 12.60 -5.23 22.26
N TYR A 99 12.51 -6.25 21.41
CA TYR A 99 13.59 -6.63 20.50
C TYR A 99 13.93 -5.46 19.55
N LEU A 100 12.97 -4.87 18.83
CA LEU A 100 13.23 -3.75 17.94
C LEU A 100 13.87 -2.56 18.68
N LYS A 101 13.38 -2.24 19.88
CA LYS A 101 13.94 -1.20 20.74
C LYS A 101 15.38 -1.49 21.15
N SER A 102 15.71 -2.75 21.42
CA SER A 102 17.07 -3.16 21.82
C SER A 102 18.11 -2.98 20.73
N LEU A 103 17.69 -2.88 19.46
CA LEU A 103 18.55 -2.63 18.30
C LEU A 103 18.92 -1.16 18.10
N ALA A 104 18.37 -0.24 18.93
CA ALA A 104 18.67 1.18 18.85
C ALA A 104 20.18 1.44 19.09
N LYS A 105 20.80 2.17 18.17
CA LYS A 105 22.22 2.52 18.17
C LYS A 105 22.44 3.92 18.75
N PRO A 106 23.68 4.24 19.15
CA PRO A 106 24.04 5.59 19.63
C PRO A 106 23.77 6.69 18.59
N ASP A 107 23.91 6.39 17.28
CA ASP A 107 23.63 7.29 16.17
C ASP A 107 22.12 7.55 15.95
N GLY A 108 21.26 6.83 16.66
CA GLY A 108 19.81 6.89 16.57
C GLY A 108 19.17 5.86 15.64
N GLY A 109 19.93 5.16 14.82
CA GLY A 109 19.40 4.10 13.95
C GLY A 109 18.91 2.89 14.73
N ILE A 110 18.00 2.11 14.15
CA ILE A 110 17.45 0.88 14.72
C ILE A 110 17.69 -0.25 13.72
N TYR A 111 18.79 -0.95 13.86
CA TYR A 111 19.23 -1.99 12.92
C TYR A 111 20.25 -2.94 13.57
N GLU A 112 20.40 -4.14 13.03
CA GLU A 112 21.47 -5.06 13.44
C GLU A 112 22.77 -4.76 12.70
N LYS A 113 22.81 -5.08 11.40
CA LYS A 113 24.00 -4.94 10.55
C LYS A 113 23.65 -4.36 9.19
N ASP A 114 22.67 -4.92 8.50
CA ASP A 114 22.35 -4.60 7.12
C ASP A 114 21.13 -3.67 7.01
N LEU A 115 21.02 -2.97 5.88
CA LEU A 115 19.89 -2.14 5.50
C LEU A 115 19.47 -1.10 6.58
N PRO A 116 20.43 -0.36 7.19
CA PRO A 116 20.16 0.44 8.38
C PRO A 116 19.03 1.45 8.23
N HIS A 117 18.88 2.08 7.08
CA HIS A 117 17.82 3.08 6.87
C HIS A 117 16.44 2.42 6.76
N TYR A 118 16.34 1.33 5.98
CA TYR A 118 15.10 0.57 5.85
C TYR A 118 14.66 -0.04 7.18
N MET A 119 15.60 -0.71 7.89
CA MET A 119 15.31 -1.31 9.19
C MET A 119 14.86 -0.26 10.20
N THR A 120 15.52 0.91 10.24
CA THR A 120 15.13 2.02 11.11
C THR A 120 13.72 2.52 10.77
N ALA A 121 13.41 2.74 9.50
CA ALA A 121 12.09 3.22 9.08
C ALA A 121 10.97 2.25 9.51
N VAL A 122 11.16 0.96 9.25
CA VAL A 122 10.16 -0.08 9.62
C VAL A 122 10.03 -0.21 11.14
N SER A 123 11.14 -0.17 11.87
CA SER A 123 11.14 -0.25 13.34
C SER A 123 10.46 0.95 13.99
N VAL A 124 10.68 2.16 13.47
CA VAL A 124 10.00 3.39 13.93
C VAL A 124 8.49 3.25 13.79
N MET A 125 8.00 2.79 12.64
CA MET A 125 6.57 2.58 12.43
C MET A 125 5.98 1.56 13.42
N ALA A 126 6.68 0.46 13.67
CA ALA A 126 6.26 -0.55 14.64
C ALA A 126 6.19 0.01 16.08
N LEU A 127 7.21 0.77 16.51
CA LEU A 127 7.26 1.39 17.84
C LEU A 127 6.15 2.44 18.02
N ILE A 128 5.85 3.24 16.98
CA ILE A 128 4.74 4.20 16.98
C ILE A 128 3.40 3.46 17.17
N GLU A 129 3.15 2.41 16.41
CA GLU A 129 1.91 1.61 16.55
C GLU A 129 1.82 0.92 17.90
N GLY A 130 2.95 0.52 18.48
CA GLY A 130 3.02 0.00 19.84
C GLY A 130 2.48 0.97 20.87
N GLY A 131 2.62 2.27 20.66
CA GLY A 131 2.04 3.34 21.45
C GLY A 131 2.54 3.36 22.90
N ARG A 132 3.76 2.88 23.16
CA ARG A 132 4.35 2.83 24.50
C ARG A 132 5.06 4.14 24.80
N PRO A 133 4.69 4.88 25.88
CA PRO A 133 5.31 6.16 26.20
C PRO A 133 6.85 6.11 26.36
N GLY A 134 7.37 5.01 26.87
CA GLY A 134 8.81 4.77 27.04
C GLY A 134 9.60 4.58 25.74
N ASP A 135 8.94 4.50 24.57
CA ASP A 135 9.61 4.36 23.28
C ASP A 135 9.81 5.71 22.58
N LYS A 136 9.14 6.77 23.05
CA LYS A 136 9.25 8.10 22.46
C LYS A 136 10.68 8.62 22.27
N PRO A 137 11.61 8.50 23.24
CA PRO A 137 12.98 8.97 23.05
C PRO A 137 13.72 8.22 21.92
N VAL A 138 13.44 6.93 21.74
CA VAL A 138 14.01 6.12 20.66
C VAL A 138 13.44 6.53 19.31
N ILE A 139 12.12 6.72 19.24
CA ILE A 139 11.44 7.20 18.04
C ILE A 139 11.96 8.57 17.60
N ASP A 140 12.13 9.51 18.54
CA ASP A 140 12.63 10.85 18.24
C ASP A 140 14.07 10.83 17.69
N LYS A 141 14.97 10.00 18.27
CA LYS A 141 16.33 9.82 17.77
C LYS A 141 16.33 9.14 16.39
N ALA A 142 15.51 8.13 16.18
CA ALA A 142 15.43 7.42 14.92
C ALA A 142 14.82 8.30 13.80
N ARG A 143 13.88 9.16 14.14
CA ARG A 143 13.40 10.20 13.22
C ARG A 143 14.54 11.12 12.78
N GLN A 144 15.36 11.60 13.73
CA GLN A 144 16.51 12.46 13.41
C GLN A 144 17.54 11.70 12.55
N TYR A 145 17.84 10.45 12.92
CA TYR A 145 18.70 9.58 12.12
C TYR A 145 18.26 9.48 10.66
N LEU A 146 16.94 9.30 10.39
CA LEU A 146 16.43 9.24 9.02
C LEU A 146 16.59 10.59 8.29
N VAL A 147 16.42 11.72 8.99
CA VAL A 147 16.66 13.06 8.40
C VAL A 147 18.13 13.24 8.06
N ASP A 148 19.04 12.90 8.99
CA ASP A 148 20.49 13.11 8.87
C ASP A 148 21.14 12.20 7.82
N ASN A 149 20.49 11.07 7.46
CA ASN A 149 20.98 10.15 6.43
C ASN A 149 20.29 10.29 5.07
N MET A 150 19.44 11.30 4.90
CA MET A 150 18.96 11.69 3.58
C MET A 150 20.12 12.22 2.75
N LEU A 151 20.24 11.78 1.50
CA LEU A 151 21.36 12.17 0.64
C LEU A 151 21.32 13.66 0.31
N ASP A 152 22.17 14.44 0.94
CA ASP A 152 22.28 15.89 0.75
C ASP A 152 23.72 16.38 0.94
N ALA A 153 23.91 17.69 1.08
CA ALA A 153 25.23 18.30 1.24
C ALA A 153 25.99 17.78 2.48
N SER A 154 25.32 17.41 3.56
CA SER A 154 25.94 16.80 4.75
C SER A 154 26.48 15.41 4.45
N GLU A 155 25.87 14.69 3.51
CA GLU A 155 26.30 13.42 2.99
C GLU A 155 27.25 13.56 1.76
N GLY A 156 27.64 14.79 1.40
CA GLY A 156 28.52 15.09 0.27
C GLY A 156 27.81 15.03 -1.10
N VAL A 157 26.48 15.06 -1.11
CA VAL A 157 25.65 15.01 -2.33
C VAL A 157 25.17 16.42 -2.69
N ASN A 158 25.58 16.91 -3.85
CA ASN A 158 25.25 18.24 -4.32
C ASN A 158 23.75 18.32 -4.76
N PRO A 159 23.04 19.45 -4.60
CA PRO A 159 21.66 19.60 -5.09
C PRO A 159 21.44 19.29 -6.57
N ASN A 160 22.48 19.34 -7.39
CA ASN A 160 22.43 18.96 -8.80
C ASN A 160 22.69 17.48 -9.06
N ASP A 161 23.12 16.73 -8.04
CA ASP A 161 23.30 15.27 -8.11
C ASP A 161 21.96 14.56 -8.20
N ILE A 162 21.90 13.50 -9.00
CA ILE A 162 20.67 12.72 -9.23
C ILE A 162 20.14 12.06 -7.96
N TRP A 163 20.99 11.83 -6.98
CA TRP A 163 20.65 11.19 -5.70
C TRP A 163 20.15 12.14 -4.62
N TYR A 164 20.28 13.47 -4.85
CA TYR A 164 19.95 14.47 -3.85
C TYR A 164 18.51 14.37 -3.36
N GLY A 165 18.34 14.28 -2.05
CA GLY A 165 17.04 14.23 -1.38
C GLY A 165 16.44 12.83 -1.26
N GLY A 166 17.09 11.82 -1.82
CA GLY A 166 16.63 10.44 -1.72
C GLY A 166 17.23 9.70 -0.51
N MET A 167 16.67 8.55 -0.23
CA MET A 167 17.14 7.59 0.77
C MET A 167 17.41 6.25 0.08
N GLY A 168 18.54 5.61 0.40
CA GLY A 168 18.82 4.24 0.01
C GLY A 168 18.80 3.30 1.21
N TYR A 169 19.19 2.07 1.02
CA TYR A 169 19.25 1.07 2.10
C TYR A 169 20.32 1.38 3.18
N GLY A 170 21.34 2.19 2.84
CA GLY A 170 22.38 2.62 3.76
C GLY A 170 23.53 1.64 3.96
N SER A 171 23.55 0.51 3.23
CA SER A 171 24.59 -0.52 3.41
C SER A 171 25.90 -0.22 2.64
N ALA A 172 25.86 0.62 1.61
CA ALA A 172 27.05 0.98 0.84
C ALA A 172 27.85 2.10 1.50
N PRO A 173 29.21 2.02 1.49
CA PRO A 173 30.05 3.14 1.90
C PRO A 173 29.95 4.31 0.91
N ARG A 174 30.31 5.53 1.35
CA ARG A 174 30.52 6.66 0.43
C ARG A 174 31.72 6.39 -0.50
N PRO A 175 31.70 6.75 -1.79
CA PRO A 175 30.67 7.51 -2.51
C PRO A 175 29.57 6.65 -3.17
N ASP A 176 29.54 5.34 -2.96
CA ASP A 176 28.66 4.40 -3.69
C ASP A 176 27.21 4.37 -3.18
N ARG A 177 26.87 5.27 -2.24
CA ARG A 177 25.49 5.38 -1.75
C ARG A 177 24.56 5.85 -2.86
N ARG A 178 23.51 5.07 -3.08
CA ARG A 178 22.45 5.38 -4.04
C ARG A 178 21.12 5.43 -3.32
N ALA A 179 20.27 6.34 -3.75
CA ALA A 179 18.89 6.38 -3.33
C ALA A 179 18.01 5.55 -4.27
N ASP A 180 16.92 5.04 -3.74
CA ASP A 180 15.87 4.41 -4.53
C ASP A 180 14.49 4.82 -4.00
N ILE A 181 13.46 4.65 -4.83
CA ILE A 181 12.13 5.13 -4.50
C ILE A 181 11.47 4.31 -3.37
N VAL A 182 11.80 3.02 -3.24
CA VAL A 182 11.23 2.14 -2.21
C VAL A 182 11.76 2.54 -0.83
N SER A 183 13.10 2.65 -0.69
CA SER A 183 13.73 3.12 0.55
C SER A 183 13.28 4.53 0.92
N THR A 184 13.13 5.40 -0.08
CA THR A 184 12.64 6.77 0.12
C THR A 184 11.19 6.76 0.60
N GLU A 185 10.29 5.94 0.03
CA GLU A 185 8.89 5.83 0.50
C GLU A 185 8.81 5.40 1.95
N TYR A 186 9.55 4.34 2.33
CA TYR A 186 9.57 3.87 3.72
C TYR A 186 10.09 4.94 4.69
N ALA A 187 11.15 5.66 4.32
CA ALA A 187 11.69 6.74 5.14
C ALA A 187 10.69 7.89 5.30
N LEU A 188 10.10 8.38 4.20
CA LEU A 188 9.13 9.48 4.24
C LEU A 188 7.88 9.10 5.04
N ARG A 189 7.43 7.85 4.93
CA ARG A 189 6.33 7.34 5.73
C ARG A 189 6.69 7.34 7.22
N ALA A 190 7.86 6.80 7.60
CA ALA A 190 8.32 6.80 8.99
C ALA A 190 8.44 8.22 9.54
N LEU A 191 8.99 9.16 8.76
CA LEU A 191 9.08 10.58 9.13
C LEU A 191 7.70 11.22 9.33
N LYS A 192 6.74 10.91 8.44
CA LYS A 192 5.35 11.41 8.56
C LYS A 192 4.66 10.86 9.81
N GLU A 193 4.76 9.55 10.04
CA GLU A 193 4.18 8.88 11.21
C GLU A 193 4.85 9.31 12.52
N ALA A 194 6.17 9.61 12.49
CA ALA A 194 6.92 10.18 13.61
C ALA A 194 6.72 11.70 13.79
N SER A 195 5.75 12.28 13.08
CA SER A 195 5.38 13.69 13.19
C SER A 195 6.54 14.66 12.90
N LEU A 196 7.34 14.41 11.85
CA LEU A 196 8.29 15.39 11.37
C LEU A 196 7.54 16.67 10.95
N PRO A 197 7.95 17.87 11.43
CA PRO A 197 7.29 19.12 11.06
C PRO A 197 7.16 19.30 9.56
N GLY A 198 6.00 19.83 9.09
CA GLY A 198 5.69 19.96 7.67
C GLY A 198 6.54 20.99 6.93
N ASP A 199 7.18 21.90 7.66
CA ASP A 199 8.14 22.91 7.15
C ASP A 199 9.60 22.43 7.20
N ASN A 200 9.85 21.18 7.60
CA ASN A 200 11.21 20.62 7.60
C ASN A 200 11.74 20.49 6.17
N ALA A 201 12.97 20.97 5.95
CA ALA A 201 13.64 20.96 4.63
C ALA A 201 13.79 19.56 4.02
N ALA A 202 13.68 18.49 4.80
CA ALA A 202 13.70 17.11 4.31
C ALA A 202 12.59 16.85 3.27
N TRP A 203 11.43 17.48 3.41
CA TRP A 203 10.33 17.34 2.48
C TRP A 203 10.65 17.90 1.08
N ASP A 204 11.22 19.10 1.02
CA ASP A 204 11.62 19.72 -0.25
C ASP A 204 12.73 18.94 -0.96
N LYS A 205 13.70 18.43 -0.18
CA LYS A 205 14.75 17.56 -0.69
C LYS A 205 14.17 16.27 -1.28
N ALA A 206 13.26 15.60 -0.54
CA ALA A 206 12.61 14.40 -1.02
C ALA A 206 11.79 14.63 -2.29
N ILE A 207 11.06 15.75 -2.38
CA ILE A 207 10.33 16.14 -3.59
C ILE A 207 11.29 16.24 -4.78
N LYS A 208 12.49 16.80 -4.60
CA LYS A 208 13.50 16.89 -5.68
C LYS A 208 13.93 15.52 -6.19
N PHE A 209 14.20 14.57 -5.28
CA PHE A 209 14.50 13.19 -5.66
C PHE A 209 13.34 12.52 -6.39
N LEU A 210 12.12 12.66 -5.86
CA LEU A 210 10.91 12.08 -6.46
C LEU A 210 10.65 12.62 -7.88
N GLN A 211 10.87 13.92 -8.11
CA GLN A 211 10.81 14.50 -9.45
C GLN A 211 11.79 13.82 -10.41
N ARG A 212 13.02 13.52 -9.94
CA ARG A 212 14.07 12.85 -10.72
C ARG A 212 13.83 11.36 -10.94
N THR A 213 12.86 10.75 -10.25
CA THR A 213 12.43 9.37 -10.51
C THR A 213 11.12 9.29 -11.30
N GLN A 214 10.48 10.43 -11.61
CA GLN A 214 9.23 10.48 -12.36
C GLN A 214 9.49 10.72 -13.85
N ASN A 215 8.81 9.98 -14.71
CA ASN A 215 8.75 10.22 -16.16
C ASN A 215 7.81 11.41 -16.46
N ASN A 216 8.28 12.61 -16.12
CA ASN A 216 7.60 13.89 -16.34
C ASN A 216 8.63 14.96 -16.67
N SER A 217 8.92 15.16 -17.97
CA SER A 217 9.97 16.08 -18.43
C SER A 217 9.72 17.55 -18.10
N GLU A 218 8.51 17.94 -17.68
CA GLU A 218 8.22 19.31 -17.23
C GLU A 218 8.83 19.61 -15.86
N THR A 219 8.99 18.57 -15.01
CA THR A 219 9.47 18.73 -13.63
C THR A 219 10.75 17.95 -13.33
N ASN A 220 11.08 16.93 -14.13
CA ASN A 220 12.31 16.17 -14.03
C ASN A 220 13.42 16.83 -14.85
N ASP A 221 14.50 17.24 -14.17
CA ASP A 221 15.66 17.92 -14.81
C ASP A 221 16.60 16.95 -15.55
N GLN A 222 16.25 15.66 -15.64
CA GLN A 222 17.08 14.64 -16.26
C GLN A 222 16.66 14.38 -17.73
N LYS A 223 17.64 14.31 -18.64
CA LYS A 223 17.40 14.16 -20.09
C LYS A 223 16.74 12.83 -20.49
N TRP A 224 16.78 11.82 -19.63
CA TRP A 224 16.19 10.51 -19.89
C TRP A 224 14.68 10.47 -19.64
N ALA A 225 14.12 11.45 -18.93
CA ALA A 225 12.73 11.46 -18.53
C ALA A 225 11.78 11.46 -19.74
N ALA A 226 10.87 10.48 -19.74
CA ALA A 226 9.72 10.44 -20.65
C ALA A 226 8.54 11.26 -20.09
N ASN A 227 7.33 11.11 -20.63
CA ASN A 227 6.15 11.87 -20.25
C ASN A 227 4.92 10.98 -20.00
N ASP A 228 5.12 9.73 -19.58
CA ASP A 228 4.01 8.87 -19.22
C ASP A 228 3.43 9.16 -17.80
N GLY A 229 4.18 9.92 -16.99
CA GLY A 229 3.79 10.34 -15.64
C GLY A 229 4.10 9.31 -14.54
N GLY A 230 4.49 8.09 -14.88
CA GLY A 230 4.85 7.05 -13.92
C GLY A 230 6.26 7.22 -13.36
N PHE A 231 6.71 6.25 -12.58
CA PHE A 231 8.00 6.31 -11.88
C PHE A 231 8.91 5.15 -12.25
N VAL A 232 10.22 5.38 -12.09
CA VAL A 232 11.29 4.38 -12.20
C VAL A 232 11.90 4.12 -10.81
N TYR A 233 12.70 3.05 -10.69
CA TYR A 233 13.26 2.62 -9.41
C TYR A 233 14.23 3.63 -8.80
N TYR A 234 15.16 4.12 -9.60
CA TYR A 234 16.00 5.28 -9.29
C TYR A 234 16.30 6.08 -10.58
N PRO A 235 16.78 7.32 -10.51
CA PRO A 235 16.99 8.14 -11.68
C PRO A 235 17.77 7.45 -12.79
N GLY A 236 17.15 7.27 -13.96
CA GLY A 236 17.75 6.62 -15.11
C GLY A 236 17.74 5.10 -15.14
N PHE A 237 17.07 4.43 -14.17
CA PHE A 237 17.00 2.97 -14.13
C PHE A 237 15.63 2.45 -13.68
N SER A 238 15.17 1.40 -14.35
CA SER A 238 13.91 0.72 -14.05
C SER A 238 14.08 -0.80 -14.04
N TYR A 239 13.33 -1.48 -13.17
CA TYR A 239 13.15 -2.93 -13.20
C TYR A 239 12.01 -3.38 -14.12
N HIS A 240 11.43 -2.49 -14.92
CA HIS A 240 10.43 -2.87 -15.91
C HIS A 240 10.92 -4.04 -16.76
N ALA A 241 10.04 -5.01 -17.07
CA ALA A 241 10.44 -6.24 -17.78
C ALA A 241 11.12 -5.98 -19.15
N GLU A 242 10.79 -4.87 -19.81
CA GLU A 242 11.42 -4.45 -21.05
C GLU A 242 12.68 -3.57 -20.84
N GLY A 243 13.05 -3.32 -19.58
CA GLY A 243 14.24 -2.52 -19.22
C GLY A 243 14.15 -1.03 -19.48
N GLY A 244 15.31 -0.39 -19.54
CA GLY A 244 15.45 1.05 -19.79
C GLY A 244 14.97 1.93 -18.64
N THR A 245 14.17 2.95 -18.97
CA THR A 245 13.57 3.90 -18.02
C THR A 245 12.04 3.86 -18.09
N LYS A 246 11.46 2.72 -18.44
CA LYS A 246 10.00 2.56 -18.48
C LYS A 246 9.43 2.54 -17.09
N SER A 247 8.31 3.23 -16.90
CA SER A 247 7.57 3.26 -15.65
C SER A 247 6.91 1.92 -15.34
N TYR A 248 6.77 1.56 -14.05
CA TYR A 248 6.07 0.34 -13.66
C TYR A 248 5.25 0.53 -12.36
N GLY A 249 4.33 -0.40 -12.10
CA GLY A 249 3.25 -0.23 -11.14
C GLY A 249 3.70 0.08 -9.73
N SER A 250 4.41 -0.83 -9.07
CA SER A 250 4.72 -0.70 -7.63
C SER A 250 5.45 0.60 -7.29
N VAL A 251 6.41 1.03 -8.12
CA VAL A 251 7.12 2.29 -7.85
C VAL A 251 6.32 3.53 -8.23
N THR A 252 5.38 3.43 -9.18
CA THR A 252 4.47 4.54 -9.48
C THR A 252 3.52 4.81 -8.33
N TYR A 253 2.96 3.78 -7.71
CA TYR A 253 2.14 3.95 -6.51
C TYR A 253 2.99 4.40 -5.30
N ALA A 254 4.23 3.91 -5.15
CA ALA A 254 5.14 4.37 -4.09
C ALA A 254 5.51 5.85 -4.26
N GLY A 255 5.78 6.31 -5.48
CA GLY A 255 6.06 7.73 -5.78
C GLY A 255 4.87 8.64 -5.51
N LEU A 256 3.67 8.24 -5.97
CA LEU A 256 2.43 8.96 -5.66
C LEU A 256 2.20 9.08 -4.15
N LEU A 257 2.37 7.97 -3.42
CA LEU A 257 2.23 7.93 -1.97
C LEU A 257 3.26 8.85 -1.29
N SER A 258 4.50 8.84 -1.76
CA SER A 258 5.58 9.71 -1.26
C SER A 258 5.27 11.19 -1.45
N TYR A 259 4.67 11.57 -2.58
CA TYR A 259 4.19 12.95 -2.79
C TYR A 259 3.11 13.34 -1.76
N THR A 260 2.20 12.41 -1.41
CA THR A 260 1.19 12.69 -0.38
C THR A 260 1.81 12.86 1.01
N TYR A 261 2.84 12.10 1.35
CA TYR A 261 3.60 12.28 2.60
C TYR A 261 4.30 13.62 2.66
N ALA A 262 4.85 14.08 1.53
CA ALA A 262 5.47 15.40 1.39
C ALA A 262 4.43 16.53 1.23
N ASN A 263 3.15 16.28 1.48
CA ASN A 263 2.04 17.23 1.47
C ASN A 263 1.72 17.85 0.09
N LEU A 264 2.13 17.23 -1.03
CA LEU A 264 1.65 17.64 -2.34
C LEU A 264 0.15 17.41 -2.43
N LYS A 265 -0.55 18.39 -2.96
CA LYS A 265 -2.00 18.31 -3.12
C LYS A 265 -2.36 17.51 -4.38
N LYS A 266 -3.59 17.03 -4.43
CA LYS A 266 -4.08 16.23 -5.55
C LYS A 266 -4.04 16.98 -6.89
N ASP A 267 -4.21 18.29 -6.89
CA ASP A 267 -4.16 19.16 -8.09
C ASP A 267 -2.74 19.53 -8.54
N ASP A 268 -1.71 19.13 -7.81
CA ASP A 268 -0.31 19.31 -8.23
C ASP A 268 -0.06 18.57 -9.56
N PRO A 269 0.58 19.22 -10.57
CA PRO A 269 0.81 18.60 -11.88
C PRO A 269 1.56 17.26 -11.81
N ARG A 270 2.48 17.09 -10.86
CA ARG A 270 3.24 15.84 -10.65
C ARG A 270 2.33 14.71 -10.16
N VAL A 271 1.43 15.03 -9.23
CA VAL A 271 0.42 14.09 -8.72
C VAL A 271 -0.56 13.73 -9.83
N GLN A 272 -1.02 14.70 -10.62
CA GLN A 272 -1.92 14.46 -11.75
C GLN A 272 -1.28 13.59 -12.85
N ALA A 273 0.02 13.78 -13.13
CA ALA A 273 0.75 12.92 -14.05
C ALA A 273 0.81 11.47 -13.57
N ALA A 274 1.11 11.23 -12.28
CA ALA A 274 1.10 9.91 -11.69
C ALA A 274 -0.29 9.27 -11.72
N LEU A 275 -1.34 10.03 -11.41
CA LEU A 275 -2.73 9.56 -11.49
C LEU A 275 -3.17 9.23 -12.92
N LYS A 276 -2.66 9.97 -13.91
CA LYS A 276 -2.88 9.65 -15.32
C LYS A 276 -2.28 8.29 -15.65
N TRP A 277 -1.01 8.06 -15.31
CA TRP A 277 -0.36 6.78 -15.54
C TRP A 277 -1.14 5.61 -14.90
N ILE A 278 -1.60 5.80 -13.64
CA ILE A 278 -2.41 4.82 -12.92
C ILE A 278 -3.71 4.50 -13.67
N ARG A 279 -4.40 5.49 -14.21
CA ARG A 279 -5.61 5.27 -15.02
C ARG A 279 -5.32 4.52 -16.31
N ASP A 280 -4.19 4.84 -16.96
CA ASP A 280 -3.79 4.19 -18.21
C ASP A 280 -3.35 2.73 -18.01
N ASN A 281 -2.90 2.36 -16.80
CA ASN A 281 -2.32 1.05 -16.47
C ASN A 281 -3.03 0.34 -15.31
N TYR A 282 -4.29 0.68 -15.03
CA TYR A 282 -5.03 0.09 -13.91
C TYR A 282 -5.23 -1.41 -14.08
N THR A 283 -4.82 -2.19 -13.09
CA THR A 283 -5.11 -3.63 -12.96
C THR A 283 -4.91 -4.10 -11.53
N VAL A 284 -5.61 -5.17 -11.13
CA VAL A 284 -5.38 -5.93 -9.90
C VAL A 284 -4.85 -7.35 -10.20
N ASP A 285 -4.53 -7.66 -11.46
CA ASP A 285 -4.09 -8.99 -11.86
C ASP A 285 -2.58 -9.16 -11.86
N GLU A 286 -1.85 -8.09 -12.04
CA GLU A 286 -0.39 -8.07 -12.07
C GLU A 286 0.16 -6.71 -11.59
N ASN A 287 1.47 -6.65 -11.34
CA ASN A 287 2.20 -5.40 -11.18
C ASN A 287 2.54 -4.87 -12.58
N PRO A 288 1.86 -3.81 -13.10
CA PRO A 288 2.06 -3.32 -14.45
C PRO A 288 3.54 -3.10 -14.78
N GLY A 289 3.99 -3.71 -15.88
CA GLY A 289 5.40 -3.68 -16.30
C GLY A 289 6.33 -4.66 -15.61
N MET A 290 5.85 -5.41 -14.60
CA MET A 290 6.62 -6.40 -13.84
C MET A 290 5.95 -7.79 -13.83
N GLY A 291 4.72 -7.93 -14.33
CA GLY A 291 3.94 -9.16 -14.22
C GLY A 291 3.70 -9.56 -12.75
N GLN A 292 4.05 -10.79 -12.39
CA GLN A 292 3.87 -11.27 -11.01
C GLN A 292 5.02 -10.87 -10.05
N LYS A 293 6.10 -10.28 -10.56
CA LYS A 293 7.21 -9.84 -9.71
C LYS A 293 6.74 -8.75 -8.76
N THR A 294 7.07 -8.90 -7.50
CA THR A 294 6.74 -7.98 -6.40
C THR A 294 5.24 -7.66 -6.26
N LEU A 295 4.35 -8.60 -6.65
CA LEU A 295 2.90 -8.41 -6.70
C LEU A 295 2.29 -7.97 -5.35
N TYR A 296 2.70 -8.58 -4.23
CA TYR A 296 2.11 -8.25 -2.93
C TYR A 296 2.62 -6.92 -2.36
N TYR A 297 3.84 -6.52 -2.68
CA TYR A 297 4.29 -5.15 -2.43
C TYR A 297 3.49 -4.15 -3.28
N TYR A 298 3.24 -4.47 -4.56
CA TYR A 298 2.37 -3.68 -5.43
C TYR A 298 0.98 -3.49 -4.82
N TYR A 299 0.31 -4.56 -4.37
CA TYR A 299 -1.00 -4.45 -3.73
C TYR A 299 -0.98 -3.55 -2.49
N MET A 300 0.08 -3.62 -1.70
CA MET A 300 0.21 -2.79 -0.51
C MET A 300 0.33 -1.31 -0.84
N VAL A 301 1.21 -0.93 -1.76
CA VAL A 301 1.37 0.49 -2.13
C VAL A 301 0.19 1.00 -2.95
N PHE A 302 -0.45 0.15 -3.77
CA PHE A 302 -1.70 0.43 -4.48
C PHE A 302 -2.81 0.85 -3.50
N ALA A 303 -3.11 -0.01 -2.51
CA ALA A 303 -4.17 0.27 -1.54
C ALA A 303 -3.88 1.54 -0.71
N LYS A 304 -2.63 1.72 -0.27
CA LYS A 304 -2.21 2.89 0.49
C LYS A 304 -2.34 4.18 -0.33
N ALA A 305 -1.84 4.18 -1.57
CA ALA A 305 -1.83 5.37 -2.40
C ALA A 305 -3.25 5.79 -2.80
N LEU A 306 -4.09 4.86 -3.23
CA LEU A 306 -5.47 5.17 -3.62
C LEU A 306 -6.33 5.60 -2.43
N GLN A 307 -6.11 5.01 -1.25
CA GLN A 307 -6.77 5.46 -0.03
C GLN A 307 -6.33 6.88 0.36
N ALA A 308 -5.03 7.19 0.24
CA ALA A 308 -4.50 8.53 0.55
C ALA A 308 -4.99 9.62 -0.43
N VAL A 309 -5.14 9.28 -1.71
CA VAL A 309 -5.73 10.17 -2.74
C VAL A 309 -7.23 10.39 -2.53
N GLY A 310 -7.92 9.40 -1.94
CA GLY A 310 -9.33 9.48 -1.58
C GLY A 310 -10.31 9.26 -2.73
N ASP A 311 -9.86 8.77 -3.91
CA ASP A 311 -10.77 8.43 -5.00
C ASP A 311 -11.39 7.04 -4.77
N PRO A 312 -12.70 6.94 -4.57
CA PRO A 312 -13.34 5.65 -4.33
C PRO A 312 -13.46 4.81 -5.62
N VAL A 313 -13.43 5.46 -6.77
CA VAL A 313 -13.56 4.84 -8.10
C VAL A 313 -12.48 5.40 -9.02
N ILE A 314 -11.74 4.51 -9.68
CA ILE A 314 -10.81 4.87 -10.74
C ILE A 314 -11.52 4.70 -12.09
N THR A 315 -11.47 5.73 -12.93
CA THR A 315 -11.92 5.61 -14.33
C THR A 315 -10.68 5.43 -15.20
N ASP A 316 -10.57 4.28 -15.85
CA ASP A 316 -9.43 3.95 -16.72
C ASP A 316 -9.44 4.75 -18.03
N ALA A 317 -8.40 4.61 -18.85
CA ALA A 317 -8.27 5.30 -20.13
C ALA A 317 -9.37 4.91 -21.15
N ARG A 318 -10.04 3.77 -20.95
CA ARG A 318 -11.13 3.29 -21.80
C ARG A 318 -12.51 3.77 -21.32
N GLY A 319 -12.54 4.53 -20.20
CA GLY A 319 -13.76 5.01 -19.57
C GLY A 319 -14.44 3.99 -18.66
N GLN A 320 -13.82 2.83 -18.40
CA GLN A 320 -14.35 1.85 -17.47
C GLN A 320 -14.12 2.32 -16.03
N ARG A 321 -15.16 2.15 -15.20
CA ARG A 321 -15.15 2.54 -13.79
C ARG A 321 -14.82 1.34 -12.91
N HIS A 322 -13.78 1.46 -12.12
CA HIS A 322 -13.26 0.45 -11.22
C HIS A 322 -13.50 0.83 -9.76
N ASN A 323 -14.29 0.04 -9.05
CA ASN A 323 -14.30 0.08 -7.58
C ASN A 323 -13.09 -0.70 -7.08
N TRP A 324 -11.95 0.00 -6.97
CA TRP A 324 -10.67 -0.62 -6.64
C TRP A 324 -10.68 -1.38 -5.30
N ARG A 325 -11.48 -0.93 -4.32
CA ARG A 325 -11.59 -1.63 -3.03
C ARG A 325 -12.25 -3.00 -3.19
N GLU A 326 -13.32 -3.05 -3.96
CA GLU A 326 -14.06 -4.29 -4.21
C GLU A 326 -13.23 -5.26 -5.06
N GLU A 327 -12.58 -4.76 -6.12
CA GLU A 327 -11.77 -5.57 -7.04
C GLU A 327 -10.54 -6.13 -6.33
N LEU A 328 -9.77 -5.28 -5.63
CA LEU A 328 -8.60 -5.71 -4.87
C LEU A 328 -9.00 -6.62 -3.70
N GLY A 329 -10.07 -6.31 -2.99
CA GLY A 329 -10.56 -7.12 -1.88
C GLY A 329 -10.89 -8.54 -2.32
N ARG A 330 -11.64 -8.71 -3.40
CA ARG A 330 -11.95 -10.03 -3.97
C ARG A 330 -10.69 -10.78 -4.42
N LYS A 331 -9.75 -10.08 -5.05
CA LYS A 331 -8.46 -10.67 -5.46
C LYS A 331 -7.68 -11.21 -4.27
N ILE A 332 -7.54 -10.42 -3.22
CA ILE A 332 -6.81 -10.81 -2.00
C ILE A 332 -7.48 -12.01 -1.30
N ILE A 333 -8.82 -12.04 -1.21
CA ILE A 333 -9.55 -13.17 -0.64
C ILE A 333 -9.27 -14.44 -1.44
N ALA A 334 -9.32 -14.37 -2.77
CA ALA A 334 -9.11 -15.53 -3.65
C ALA A 334 -7.67 -16.08 -3.61
N LEU A 335 -6.69 -15.26 -3.27
CA LEU A 335 -5.28 -15.65 -3.19
C LEU A 335 -4.86 -16.21 -1.83
N GLN A 336 -5.73 -16.21 -0.81
CA GLN A 336 -5.39 -16.71 0.52
C GLN A 336 -5.35 -18.24 0.56
N HIS A 337 -4.25 -18.80 1.06
CA HIS A 337 -4.15 -20.22 1.34
C HIS A 337 -5.05 -20.67 2.51
N GLN A 338 -5.39 -21.95 2.55
CA GLN A 338 -6.28 -22.51 3.60
C GLN A 338 -5.70 -22.32 5.00
N GLU A 339 -4.37 -22.37 5.13
CA GLU A 339 -3.63 -22.15 6.39
C GLU A 339 -3.59 -20.65 6.80
N GLY A 340 -4.16 -19.76 6.01
CA GLY A 340 -4.32 -18.35 6.34
C GLY A 340 -3.22 -17.42 5.82
N TYR A 341 -2.14 -17.91 5.23
CA TYR A 341 -1.07 -17.09 4.66
C TYR A 341 -1.32 -16.71 3.20
N TRP A 342 -0.49 -15.80 2.70
CA TRP A 342 -0.29 -15.51 1.28
C TRP A 342 1.18 -15.69 0.92
N VAL A 343 1.43 -16.00 -0.33
CA VAL A 343 2.79 -16.17 -0.87
C VAL A 343 2.77 -15.89 -2.38
N ASN A 344 3.87 -15.40 -2.90
CA ASN A 344 4.06 -15.28 -4.34
C ASN A 344 4.90 -16.47 -4.84
N GLU A 345 4.48 -17.10 -5.93
CA GLU A 345 5.28 -18.15 -6.58
C GLU A 345 6.53 -17.54 -7.27
N GLU A 346 6.44 -16.28 -7.69
CA GLU A 346 7.58 -15.50 -8.19
C GLU A 346 8.42 -15.00 -7.01
N LYS A 347 9.66 -15.55 -6.88
CA LYS A 347 10.51 -15.36 -5.69
C LYS A 347 11.21 -14.00 -5.58
N ALA A 348 10.96 -13.08 -6.53
CA ALA A 348 11.60 -11.77 -6.53
C ALA A 348 11.37 -11.02 -5.20
N GLU A 349 12.42 -10.41 -4.67
CA GLU A 349 12.39 -9.58 -3.46
C GLU A 349 11.73 -10.29 -2.25
N TRP A 350 12.11 -11.54 -2.01
CA TRP A 350 11.67 -12.36 -0.88
C TRP A 350 10.15 -12.64 -0.84
N GLN A 351 9.44 -12.50 -1.96
CA GLN A 351 7.99 -12.73 -1.97
C GLN A 351 7.59 -14.23 -1.96
N ASP A 352 8.53 -15.14 -1.91
CA ASP A 352 8.32 -16.53 -1.49
C ASP A 352 8.34 -16.72 0.04
N ASN A 353 8.64 -15.67 0.83
CA ASN A 353 8.52 -15.69 2.28
C ASN A 353 7.07 -15.46 2.72
N LYS A 354 6.44 -16.51 3.24
CA LYS A 354 5.03 -16.51 3.65
C LYS A 354 4.71 -15.48 4.74
N VAL A 355 5.63 -15.27 5.68
CA VAL A 355 5.46 -14.30 6.78
C VAL A 355 5.47 -12.88 6.25
N LEU A 356 6.47 -12.53 5.42
CA LEU A 356 6.58 -11.21 4.82
C LEU A 356 5.36 -10.88 3.96
N VAL A 357 4.98 -11.80 3.07
CA VAL A 357 3.84 -11.60 2.15
C VAL A 357 2.52 -11.52 2.91
N THR A 358 2.36 -12.30 3.99
CA THR A 358 1.18 -12.18 4.85
C THR A 358 1.11 -10.80 5.52
N ALA A 359 2.23 -10.26 6.01
CA ALA A 359 2.27 -8.92 6.58
C ALA A 359 1.92 -7.83 5.55
N PHE A 360 2.46 -7.90 4.32
CA PHE A 360 2.09 -7.00 3.22
C PHE A 360 0.59 -7.06 2.91
N THR A 361 0.04 -8.28 2.83
CA THR A 361 -1.36 -8.48 2.50
C THR A 361 -2.29 -7.99 3.62
N MET A 362 -1.94 -8.21 4.87
CA MET A 362 -2.70 -7.66 6.00
C MET A 362 -2.72 -6.13 5.97
N ALA A 363 -1.59 -5.48 5.66
CA ALA A 363 -1.55 -4.04 5.45
C ALA A 363 -2.42 -3.61 4.24
N THR A 364 -2.42 -4.37 3.14
CA THR A 364 -3.32 -4.15 1.99
C THR A 364 -4.78 -4.17 2.41
N ILE A 365 -5.21 -5.20 3.16
CA ILE A 365 -6.58 -5.35 3.67
C ILE A 365 -6.96 -4.16 4.56
N GLU A 366 -6.06 -3.75 5.47
CA GLU A 366 -6.28 -2.59 6.35
C GLU A 366 -6.67 -1.35 5.56
N TYR A 367 -5.89 -0.99 4.52
CA TYR A 367 -6.17 0.19 3.69
C TYR A 367 -7.39 0.02 2.79
N THR A 368 -7.68 -1.21 2.35
CA THR A 368 -8.89 -1.53 1.59
C THR A 368 -10.16 -1.39 2.42
N LEU A 369 -10.10 -1.72 3.73
CA LEU A 369 -11.23 -1.61 4.66
C LEU A 369 -11.51 -0.17 5.13
N LYS A 370 -10.55 0.74 5.04
CA LYS A 370 -10.75 2.16 5.39
C LYS A 370 -11.78 2.81 4.46
N PRO A 371 -12.65 3.69 5.00
CA PRO A 371 -13.65 4.40 4.20
C PRO A 371 -13.04 5.37 3.20
#